data_f66d99e751894a29f5843f8e5aa4a27b
#
_entry.id   f66d99e751894a29f5843f8e5aa4a27b
#
_cell.length_a   1.000
_cell.length_b   1.000
_cell.length_c   1.000
_cell.angle_alpha   90.00
_cell.angle_beta   90.00
_cell.angle_gamma   90.00
#
_symmetry.space_group_name_H-M   'P 1'
#
loop_
_entity.id
_entity.type
_entity.pdbx_description
1 polymer ?
#
loop_
_entity_poly.entity_id
_entity_poly.type
_entity_poly.pdbx_seq_one_letter_code
_entity_poly.pdbx_strand_id
1 'polypeptide(L)'
;MDTERHPFEPFLPQGARMLFLGSFPPQPHRWCMPFYYPNWINDFWRIMGLIHFGDKDHFCVTAEKRFDEALIRQFCADEGLAFYDTACEVRRLKDNASDAFLEVVTPTDIPALLRQIPTCHALITTGEKATGIVAEHFGCPMPAVGEYLEIDGIRFWRMPSSSRAYPLSLEKKADFYRRLFV
;
A
#
# COMPACT_ATOMS: atom_id res chain seq x y z
N MET A 1 -7.20 -21.92 -14.45
CA MET A 1 -6.23 -20.99 -13.85
C MET A 1 -6.50 -20.91 -12.35
N ASP A 2 -5.48 -21.16 -11.56
CA ASP A 2 -5.65 -21.24 -10.12
C ASP A 2 -5.79 -19.86 -9.50
N THR A 3 -6.52 -19.79 -8.40
CA THR A 3 -6.63 -18.55 -7.60
C THR A 3 -5.50 -18.52 -6.56
N GLU A 4 -5.07 -17.30 -6.22
CA GLU A 4 -4.10 -17.06 -5.16
C GLU A 4 -4.78 -16.32 -4.02
N ARG A 5 -4.63 -16.83 -2.80
CA ARG A 5 -5.06 -16.14 -1.58
C ARG A 5 -3.99 -15.16 -1.13
N HIS A 6 -4.43 -14.11 -0.47
CA HIS A 6 -3.49 -13.14 0.09
C HIS A 6 -2.53 -13.83 1.06
N PRO A 7 -1.21 -13.68 0.86
CA PRO A 7 -0.21 -14.41 1.65
C PRO A 7 0.05 -13.81 3.02
N PHE A 8 -0.42 -12.57 3.27
CA PHE A 8 -0.17 -11.87 4.54
C PHE A 8 -1.46 -11.65 5.30
N GLU A 9 -1.37 -11.67 6.64
CA GLU A 9 -2.44 -11.15 7.48
C GLU A 9 -2.45 -9.62 7.43
N PRO A 10 -3.61 -8.97 7.57
CA PRO A 10 -3.65 -7.52 7.71
C PRO A 10 -2.75 -7.06 8.87
N PHE A 11 -1.93 -6.04 8.63
CA PHE A 11 -1.12 -5.43 9.67
C PHE A 11 -1.91 -4.26 10.26
N LEU A 12 -2.48 -4.47 11.45
CA LEU A 12 -3.39 -3.52 12.10
C LEU A 12 -2.87 -3.17 13.49
N PRO A 13 -1.88 -2.27 13.61
CA PRO A 13 -1.34 -1.91 14.91
C PRO A 13 -2.38 -1.18 15.76
N GLN A 14 -2.29 -1.32 17.08
CA GLN A 14 -3.15 -0.60 17.99
C GLN A 14 -2.97 0.91 17.82
N GLY A 15 -4.09 1.64 17.74
CA GLY A 15 -4.04 3.07 17.52
C GLY A 15 -3.75 3.47 16.07
N ALA A 16 -3.93 2.55 15.11
CA ALA A 16 -3.76 2.83 13.69
C ALA A 16 -4.63 4.01 13.26
N ARG A 17 -4.02 4.98 12.58
CA ARG A 17 -4.70 6.20 12.11
C ARG A 17 -4.82 6.26 10.59
N MET A 18 -4.03 5.47 9.87
CA MET A 18 -4.03 5.38 8.41
C MET A 18 -4.04 3.92 7.98
N LEU A 19 -4.81 3.59 6.95
CA LEU A 19 -4.80 2.28 6.33
C LEU A 19 -4.38 2.41 4.87
N PHE A 20 -3.23 1.82 4.52
CA PHE A 20 -2.75 1.74 3.15
C PHE A 20 -3.28 0.48 2.48
N LEU A 21 -3.84 0.63 1.29
CA LEU A 21 -4.34 -0.46 0.47
C LEU A 21 -3.71 -0.40 -0.92
N GLY A 22 -2.92 -1.42 -1.25
CA GLY A 22 -2.48 -1.66 -2.62
C GLY A 22 -3.42 -2.61 -3.35
N SER A 23 -3.01 -3.14 -4.48
CA SER A 23 -3.78 -4.12 -5.25
C SER A 23 -3.62 -5.53 -4.67
N PHE A 24 -2.42 -6.07 -4.73
CA PHE A 24 -2.08 -7.42 -4.26
C PHE A 24 -0.56 -7.59 -4.30
N PRO A 25 0.06 -8.38 -3.41
CA PRO A 25 1.51 -8.57 -3.43
C PRO A 25 1.98 -9.28 -4.70
N PRO A 26 3.21 -9.02 -5.18
CA PRO A 26 3.81 -9.84 -6.23
C PRO A 26 4.05 -11.26 -5.74
N GLN A 27 4.39 -12.17 -6.65
CA GLN A 27 4.72 -13.54 -6.28
C GLN A 27 5.94 -13.62 -5.35
N PRO A 28 6.02 -14.66 -4.50
CA PRO A 28 7.06 -14.78 -3.47
C PRO A 28 8.50 -14.68 -3.97
N HIS A 29 8.80 -15.11 -5.19
CA HIS A 29 10.15 -15.00 -5.75
C HIS A 29 10.63 -13.56 -5.95
N ARG A 30 9.71 -12.59 -5.88
CA ARG A 30 10.01 -11.15 -5.97
C ARG A 30 10.16 -10.47 -4.62
N TRP A 31 9.98 -11.20 -3.51
CA TRP A 31 10.05 -10.62 -2.17
C TRP A 31 11.47 -10.62 -1.63
N CYS A 32 11.86 -9.51 -1.00
CA CYS A 32 13.03 -9.47 -0.14
C CYS A 32 12.66 -9.51 1.36
N MET A 33 11.36 -9.52 1.67
CA MET A 33 10.83 -9.71 3.03
C MET A 33 9.37 -10.16 2.95
N PRO A 34 8.83 -10.88 3.95
CA PRO A 34 7.43 -11.28 3.98
C PRO A 34 6.54 -10.19 4.62
N PHE A 35 6.53 -9.00 4.04
CA PHE A 35 5.73 -7.87 4.50
C PHE A 35 5.27 -7.06 3.29
N TYR A 36 4.45 -6.02 3.50
CA TYR A 36 3.88 -5.19 2.44
C TYR A 36 4.95 -4.43 1.67
N TYR A 37 4.72 -4.26 0.36
CA TYR A 37 5.69 -3.69 -0.58
C TYR A 37 7.03 -4.41 -0.51
N PRO A 38 7.01 -5.75 -0.73
CA PRO A 38 8.17 -6.61 -0.46
C PRO A 38 9.25 -6.60 -1.55
N ASN A 39 8.98 -6.04 -2.71
CA ASN A 39 9.92 -6.08 -3.82
C ASN A 39 11.02 -5.02 -3.61
N TRP A 40 12.29 -5.46 -3.64
CA TRP A 40 13.45 -4.58 -3.46
C TRP A 40 13.42 -3.36 -4.40
N ILE A 41 12.88 -3.51 -5.60
CA ILE A 41 12.78 -2.42 -6.57
C ILE A 41 11.50 -1.58 -6.44
N ASN A 42 10.65 -1.83 -5.44
CA ASN A 42 9.50 -0.97 -5.14
C ASN A 42 9.97 0.22 -4.28
N ASP A 43 9.45 1.39 -4.57
CA ASP A 43 9.91 2.64 -3.93
C ASP A 43 9.21 2.98 -2.61
N PHE A 44 8.20 2.22 -2.17
CA PHE A 44 7.39 2.59 -1.00
C PHE A 44 8.23 2.88 0.25
N TRP A 45 9.11 1.96 0.64
CA TRP A 45 9.91 2.15 1.86
C TRP A 45 11.00 3.20 1.69
N ARG A 46 11.46 3.45 0.46
CA ARG A 46 12.35 4.57 0.17
C ARG A 46 11.64 5.91 0.26
N ILE A 47 10.36 5.95 -0.15
CA ILE A 47 9.49 7.13 0.02
C ILE A 47 9.32 7.42 1.51
N MET A 48 8.99 6.41 2.32
CA MET A 48 8.82 6.57 3.77
C MET A 48 10.11 7.02 4.45
N GLY A 49 11.23 6.44 4.07
CA GLY A 49 12.54 6.85 4.60
C GLY A 49 12.85 8.31 4.27
N LEU A 50 12.60 8.71 3.05
CA LEU A 50 12.85 10.08 2.60
C LEU A 50 11.98 11.10 3.33
N ILE A 51 10.68 10.80 3.50
CA ILE A 51 9.73 11.70 4.16
C ILE A 51 10.04 11.86 5.65
N HIS A 52 10.24 10.75 6.36
CA HIS A 52 10.30 10.75 7.82
C HIS A 52 11.71 10.94 8.38
N PHE A 53 12.73 10.59 7.62
CA PHE A 53 14.12 10.60 8.09
C PHE A 53 15.08 11.38 7.18
N GLY A 54 14.60 11.88 6.04
CA GLY A 54 15.45 12.55 5.07
C GLY A 54 16.46 11.62 4.41
N ASP A 55 16.24 10.32 4.46
CA ASP A 55 17.14 9.28 3.99
C ASP A 55 16.34 8.17 3.28
N LYS A 56 16.47 8.12 1.98
CA LYS A 56 15.77 7.09 1.17
C LYS A 56 16.21 5.66 1.53
N ASP A 57 17.38 5.49 2.10
CA ASP A 57 17.95 4.19 2.45
C ASP A 57 17.77 3.82 3.92
N HIS A 58 17.00 4.62 4.67
CA HIS A 58 16.78 4.40 6.11
C HIS A 58 16.32 2.97 6.43
N PHE A 59 15.40 2.42 5.62
CA PHE A 59 14.87 1.08 5.80
C PHE A 59 15.58 0.01 4.99
N CYS A 60 16.68 0.37 4.29
CA CYS A 60 17.36 -0.52 3.38
C CYS A 60 18.60 -1.13 4.01
N VAL A 61 18.76 -2.44 3.85
CA VAL A 61 20.02 -3.15 4.06
C VAL A 61 20.64 -3.34 2.67
N THR A 62 21.29 -2.29 2.16
CA THR A 62 21.69 -2.19 0.75
C THR A 62 22.64 -3.29 0.31
N ALA A 63 23.60 -3.68 1.18
CA ALA A 63 24.54 -4.76 0.87
C ALA A 63 23.85 -6.11 0.62
N GLU A 64 22.69 -6.34 1.21
CA GLU A 64 21.93 -7.57 1.10
C GLU A 64 20.72 -7.45 0.16
N LYS A 65 20.50 -6.27 -0.41
CA LYS A 65 19.36 -5.96 -1.29
C LYS A 65 18.03 -6.38 -0.66
N ARG A 66 17.84 -6.02 0.61
CA ARG A 66 16.58 -6.24 1.34
C ARG A 66 16.25 -5.05 2.20
N PHE A 67 14.99 -4.98 2.61
CA PHE A 67 14.54 -4.02 3.61
C PHE A 67 14.71 -4.61 5.02
N ASP A 68 14.85 -3.73 6.00
CA ASP A 68 14.87 -4.10 7.43
C ASP A 68 13.44 -4.23 7.94
N GLU A 69 12.91 -5.44 7.88
CA GLU A 69 11.51 -5.72 8.24
C GLU A 69 11.19 -5.34 9.69
N ALA A 70 12.07 -5.64 10.63
CA ALA A 70 11.82 -5.32 12.04
C ALA A 70 11.74 -3.81 12.27
N LEU A 71 12.62 -3.05 11.63
CA LEU A 71 12.63 -1.59 11.71
C LEU A 71 11.36 -1.00 11.08
N ILE A 72 10.94 -1.54 9.93
CA ILE A 72 9.72 -1.13 9.24
C ILE A 72 8.50 -1.38 10.11
N ARG A 73 8.36 -2.57 10.69
CA ARG A 73 7.20 -2.92 11.55
C ARG A 73 7.12 -2.01 12.76
N GLN A 74 8.26 -1.72 13.39
CA GLN A 74 8.30 -0.81 14.54
C GLN A 74 7.89 0.61 14.12
N PHE A 75 8.42 1.10 13.02
CA PHE A 75 8.06 2.41 12.47
C PHE A 75 6.54 2.51 12.21
N CYS A 76 5.98 1.50 11.57
CA CYS A 76 4.55 1.48 11.26
C CYS A 76 3.68 1.44 12.52
N ALA A 77 4.10 0.66 13.53
CA ALA A 77 3.39 0.62 14.82
C ALA A 77 3.45 1.97 15.54
N ASP A 78 4.62 2.60 15.57
CA ASP A 78 4.83 3.90 16.22
C ASP A 78 4.05 5.02 15.53
N GLU A 79 4.00 5.00 14.19
CA GLU A 79 3.32 6.03 13.41
C GLU A 79 1.81 5.74 13.19
N GLY A 80 1.33 4.58 13.60
CA GLY A 80 -0.07 4.21 13.42
C GLY A 80 -0.45 3.93 11.97
N LEU A 81 0.41 3.25 11.23
CA LEU A 81 0.20 2.88 9.83
C LEU A 81 -0.22 1.43 9.72
N ALA A 82 -1.41 1.19 9.20
CA ALA A 82 -1.96 -0.13 8.95
C ALA A 82 -1.83 -0.47 7.45
N PHE A 83 -1.76 -1.76 7.14
CA PHE A 83 -1.57 -2.24 5.77
C PHE A 83 -2.44 -3.45 5.47
N TYR A 84 -3.04 -3.43 4.29
CA TYR A 84 -3.58 -4.59 3.61
C TYR A 84 -3.61 -4.29 2.11
N ASP A 85 -4.37 -5.08 1.35
CA ASP A 85 -4.59 -4.85 -0.09
C ASP A 85 -6.09 -4.91 -0.41
N THR A 86 -6.46 -4.48 -1.60
CA THR A 86 -7.87 -4.39 -2.01
C THR A 86 -8.48 -5.72 -2.41
N ALA A 87 -7.67 -6.79 -2.49
CA ALA A 87 -8.14 -8.12 -2.80
C ALA A 87 -7.63 -9.14 -1.79
N CYS A 88 -8.51 -10.07 -1.38
CA CYS A 88 -8.15 -11.24 -0.57
C CYS A 88 -7.76 -12.42 -1.44
N GLU A 89 -8.26 -12.49 -2.66
CA GLU A 89 -8.03 -13.56 -3.60
C GLU A 89 -8.03 -13.03 -5.02
N VAL A 90 -7.04 -13.43 -5.80
CA VAL A 90 -6.85 -12.98 -7.19
C VAL A 90 -6.55 -14.16 -8.11
N ARG A 91 -6.66 -13.91 -9.40
CA ARG A 91 -6.15 -14.78 -10.46
C ARG A 91 -5.16 -13.97 -11.30
N ARG A 92 -3.96 -14.51 -11.49
CA ARG A 92 -2.97 -13.87 -12.37
C ARG A 92 -3.17 -14.35 -13.78
N LEU A 93 -3.41 -13.42 -14.69
CA LEU A 93 -3.59 -13.73 -16.12
C LEU A 93 -2.24 -13.88 -16.82
N LYS A 94 -1.18 -13.32 -16.23
CA LYS A 94 0.22 -13.47 -16.67
C LYS A 94 1.14 -13.56 -15.47
N ASP A 95 2.27 -14.26 -15.64
CA ASP A 95 3.29 -14.39 -14.59
C ASP A 95 4.17 -13.13 -14.52
N ASN A 96 3.59 -12.03 -14.07
CA ASN A 96 4.32 -10.78 -13.79
C ASN A 96 3.65 -10.02 -12.66
N ALA A 97 4.25 -8.91 -12.23
CA ALA A 97 3.77 -8.11 -11.12
C ALA A 97 2.82 -6.98 -11.55
N SER A 98 2.40 -6.95 -12.81
CA SER A 98 1.55 -5.88 -13.34
C SER A 98 0.10 -6.03 -12.88
N ASP A 99 -0.46 -4.95 -12.35
CA ASP A 99 -1.87 -4.87 -11.97
C ASP A 99 -2.83 -5.12 -13.14
N ALA A 100 -2.40 -4.80 -14.37
CA ALA A 100 -3.20 -5.02 -15.57
C ALA A 100 -3.57 -6.49 -15.80
N PHE A 101 -2.80 -7.42 -15.22
CA PHE A 101 -3.00 -8.86 -15.38
C PHE A 101 -3.48 -9.54 -14.10
N LEU A 102 -3.96 -8.75 -13.12
CA LEU A 102 -4.61 -9.25 -11.91
C LEU A 102 -6.13 -9.18 -12.08
N GLU A 103 -6.78 -10.32 -11.93
CA GLU A 103 -8.23 -10.40 -11.84
C GLU A 103 -8.61 -10.61 -10.38
N VAL A 104 -9.42 -9.70 -9.83
CA VAL A 104 -9.89 -9.81 -8.45
C VAL A 104 -11.00 -10.85 -8.39
N VAL A 105 -10.78 -11.92 -7.62
CA VAL A 105 -11.76 -12.96 -7.38
C VAL A 105 -12.59 -12.63 -6.14
N THR A 106 -11.93 -12.28 -5.03
CA THR A 106 -12.57 -11.88 -3.78
C THR A 106 -12.01 -10.54 -3.34
N PRO A 107 -12.81 -9.47 -3.38
CA PRO A 107 -12.38 -8.17 -2.86
C PRO A 107 -12.28 -8.19 -1.34
N THR A 108 -11.45 -7.31 -0.80
CA THR A 108 -11.29 -7.13 0.64
C THR A 108 -12.56 -6.55 1.25
N ASP A 109 -12.95 -7.05 2.41
CA ASP A 109 -14.01 -6.47 3.24
C ASP A 109 -13.45 -5.26 3.98
N ILE A 110 -13.51 -4.09 3.34
CA ILE A 110 -12.96 -2.83 3.89
C ILE A 110 -13.66 -2.44 5.19
N PRO A 111 -15.00 -2.49 5.31
CA PRO A 111 -15.66 -2.19 6.59
C PRO A 111 -15.18 -3.08 7.73
N ALA A 112 -14.94 -4.37 7.48
CA ALA A 112 -14.43 -5.28 8.50
C ALA A 112 -13.03 -4.88 9.00
N LEU A 113 -12.15 -4.43 8.11
CA LEU A 113 -10.83 -3.92 8.50
C LEU A 113 -10.96 -2.65 9.34
N LEU A 114 -11.78 -1.70 8.91
CA LEU A 114 -11.96 -0.43 9.61
C LEU A 114 -12.55 -0.59 10.99
N ARG A 115 -13.42 -1.58 11.19
CA ARG A 115 -13.97 -1.89 12.53
C ARG A 115 -12.89 -2.33 13.52
N GLN A 116 -11.79 -2.93 13.03
CA GLN A 116 -10.68 -3.37 13.88
C GLN A 116 -9.72 -2.24 14.23
N ILE A 117 -9.78 -1.11 13.51
CA ILE A 117 -8.94 0.07 13.74
C ILE A 117 -9.81 1.33 13.85
N PRO A 118 -10.60 1.48 14.91
CA PRO A 118 -11.58 2.57 15.01
C PRO A 118 -10.97 3.97 15.07
N THR A 119 -9.68 4.09 15.34
CA THR A 119 -8.93 5.36 15.32
C THR A 119 -8.50 5.77 13.91
N CYS A 120 -8.72 4.92 12.90
CA CYS A 120 -8.34 5.20 11.52
C CYS A 120 -9.24 6.30 10.94
N HIS A 121 -8.62 7.35 10.40
CA HIS A 121 -9.31 8.47 9.77
C HIS A 121 -8.93 8.68 8.31
N ALA A 122 -7.99 7.89 7.80
CA ALA A 122 -7.53 8.00 6.41
C ALA A 122 -7.35 6.61 5.80
N LEU A 123 -7.91 6.46 4.60
CA LEU A 123 -7.76 5.28 3.75
C LEU A 123 -6.94 5.71 2.54
N ILE A 124 -5.78 5.11 2.34
CA ILE A 124 -4.86 5.52 1.28
C ILE A 124 -4.71 4.39 0.27
N THR A 125 -5.06 4.65 -0.98
CA THR A 125 -4.81 3.70 -2.08
C THR A 125 -3.54 4.07 -2.81
N THR A 126 -2.75 3.07 -3.15
CA THR A 126 -1.52 3.21 -3.93
C THR A 126 -1.73 2.61 -5.32
N GLY A 127 -1.81 3.49 -6.31
CA GLY A 127 -2.03 3.10 -7.70
C GLY A 127 -3.50 3.14 -8.14
N GLU A 128 -3.69 3.13 -9.45
CA GLU A 128 -5.00 3.29 -10.08
C GLU A 128 -5.95 2.12 -9.79
N LYS A 129 -5.45 0.88 -9.89
CA LYS A 129 -6.30 -0.31 -9.69
C LYS A 129 -6.88 -0.36 -8.28
N ALA A 130 -6.06 -0.17 -7.27
CA ALA A 130 -6.52 -0.13 -5.88
C ALA A 130 -7.53 1.00 -5.68
N THR A 131 -7.26 2.18 -6.24
CA THR A 131 -8.16 3.33 -6.15
C THR A 131 -9.52 3.03 -6.78
N GLY A 132 -9.54 2.40 -7.96
CA GLY A 132 -10.77 2.02 -8.65
C GLY A 132 -11.62 1.04 -7.84
N ILE A 133 -11.00 0.04 -7.23
CA ILE A 133 -11.69 -0.95 -6.39
C ILE A 133 -12.34 -0.28 -5.18
N VAL A 134 -11.62 0.60 -4.49
CA VAL A 134 -12.15 1.31 -3.32
C VAL A 134 -13.24 2.30 -3.73
N ALA A 135 -13.05 3.02 -4.82
CA ALA A 135 -14.06 3.96 -5.34
C ALA A 135 -15.36 3.24 -5.69
N GLU A 136 -15.27 2.07 -6.33
CA GLU A 136 -16.44 1.25 -6.63
C GLU A 136 -17.16 0.78 -5.35
N HIS A 137 -16.38 0.36 -4.35
CA HIS A 137 -16.93 -0.05 -3.05
C HIS A 137 -17.74 1.08 -2.40
N PHE A 138 -17.25 2.31 -2.43
CA PHE A 138 -17.93 3.46 -1.85
C PHE A 138 -18.96 4.10 -2.77
N GLY A 139 -19.04 3.69 -4.03
CA GLY A 139 -19.93 4.31 -5.01
C GLY A 139 -19.57 5.77 -5.31
N CYS A 140 -18.30 6.09 -5.33
CA CYS A 140 -17.80 7.45 -5.57
C CYS A 140 -16.83 7.49 -6.75
N PRO A 141 -16.53 8.69 -7.31
CA PRO A 141 -15.48 8.82 -8.31
C PRO A 141 -14.11 8.58 -7.70
N MET A 142 -13.12 8.25 -8.52
CA MET A 142 -11.73 8.18 -8.06
C MET A 142 -11.23 9.59 -7.76
N PRO A 143 -10.57 9.81 -6.61
CA PRO A 143 -9.85 11.07 -6.39
C PRO A 143 -8.78 11.28 -7.46
N ALA A 144 -8.41 12.51 -7.71
CA ALA A 144 -7.22 12.82 -8.50
C ALA A 144 -5.96 12.37 -7.74
N VAL A 145 -4.88 12.06 -8.47
CA VAL A 145 -3.61 11.66 -7.85
C VAL A 145 -3.14 12.74 -6.87
N GLY A 146 -2.86 12.33 -5.64
CA GLY A 146 -2.42 13.23 -4.57
C GLY A 146 -3.55 13.96 -3.84
N GLU A 147 -4.80 13.66 -4.15
CA GLU A 147 -5.97 14.29 -3.56
C GLU A 147 -6.81 13.28 -2.77
N TYR A 148 -7.81 13.78 -2.05
CA TYR A 148 -8.73 12.94 -1.29
C TYR A 148 -10.18 13.38 -1.43
N LEU A 149 -11.08 12.46 -1.13
CA LEU A 149 -12.50 12.72 -0.92
C LEU A 149 -12.86 12.34 0.52
N GLU A 150 -13.77 13.08 1.13
CA GLU A 150 -14.31 12.67 2.44
C GLU A 150 -15.52 11.78 2.25
N ILE A 151 -15.49 10.60 2.86
CA ILE A 151 -16.55 9.60 2.80
C ILE A 151 -16.77 9.06 4.20
N ASP A 152 -17.98 9.27 4.75
CA ASP A 152 -18.37 8.78 6.09
C ASP A 152 -17.35 9.14 7.19
N GLY A 153 -16.79 10.35 7.12
CA GLY A 153 -15.84 10.85 8.10
C GLY A 153 -14.41 10.37 7.90
N ILE A 154 -14.14 9.62 6.83
CA ILE A 154 -12.81 9.13 6.48
C ILE A 154 -12.33 9.84 5.22
N ARG A 155 -11.04 10.19 5.18
CA ARG A 155 -10.41 10.72 3.98
C ARG A 155 -9.92 9.57 3.11
N PHE A 156 -10.50 9.44 1.94
CA PHE A 156 -10.09 8.48 0.93
C PHE A 156 -9.09 9.15 -0.02
N TRP A 157 -7.81 8.81 0.13
CA TRP A 157 -6.71 9.37 -0.65
C TRP A 157 -6.31 8.47 -1.81
N ARG A 158 -5.92 9.09 -2.92
CA ARG A 158 -5.25 8.42 -4.02
C ARG A 158 -3.80 8.87 -4.09
N MET A 159 -2.85 7.94 -3.91
CA MET A 159 -1.43 8.19 -4.11
C MET A 159 -0.95 7.56 -5.43
N PRO A 160 0.10 8.11 -6.05
CA PRO A 160 0.69 7.46 -7.22
C PRO A 160 1.22 6.08 -6.83
N SER A 161 1.27 5.16 -7.78
CA SER A 161 1.88 3.85 -7.56
C SER A 161 3.31 4.01 -7.07
N SER A 162 3.70 3.21 -6.09
CA SER A 162 5.07 3.12 -5.61
C SER A 162 5.95 2.21 -6.45
N SER A 163 5.39 1.54 -7.44
CA SER A 163 6.15 0.71 -8.39
C SER A 163 7.19 1.57 -9.11
N ARG A 164 8.40 1.04 -9.27
CA ARG A 164 9.44 1.72 -10.03
C ARG A 164 9.07 1.90 -11.51
N ALA A 165 8.18 1.07 -12.03
CA ALA A 165 7.65 1.19 -13.38
C ALA A 165 6.74 2.41 -13.57
N TYR A 166 6.20 2.98 -12.49
CA TYR A 166 5.37 4.19 -12.57
C TYR A 166 6.26 5.40 -12.92
N PRO A 167 5.90 6.18 -13.95
CA PRO A 167 6.80 7.18 -14.55
C PRO A 167 6.92 8.48 -13.75
N LEU A 168 7.33 8.37 -12.49
CA LEU A 168 7.68 9.50 -11.63
C LEU A 168 8.99 9.18 -10.90
N SER A 169 9.81 10.21 -10.68
CA SER A 169 11.00 10.07 -9.86
C SER A 169 10.62 9.77 -8.39
N LEU A 170 11.57 9.23 -7.64
CA LEU A 170 11.40 8.96 -6.21
C LEU A 170 11.02 10.25 -5.46
N GLU A 171 11.70 11.35 -5.75
CA GLU A 171 11.47 12.65 -5.12
C GLU A 171 10.05 13.17 -5.38
N LYS A 172 9.57 13.04 -6.60
CA LYS A 172 8.20 13.45 -6.95
C LYS A 172 7.15 12.56 -6.31
N LYS A 173 7.39 11.26 -6.24
CA LYS A 173 6.53 10.35 -5.49
C LYS A 173 6.48 10.77 -4.02
N ALA A 174 7.63 11.03 -3.41
CA ALA A 174 7.71 11.46 -2.01
C ALA A 174 6.94 12.77 -1.78
N ASP A 175 6.98 13.72 -2.70
CA ASP A 175 6.23 14.97 -2.59
C ASP A 175 4.72 14.72 -2.53
N PHE A 176 4.19 13.77 -3.30
CA PHE A 176 2.80 13.38 -3.20
C PHE A 176 2.47 12.74 -1.84
N TYR A 177 3.24 11.74 -1.44
CA TYR A 177 3.01 11.00 -0.18
C TYR A 177 3.20 11.89 1.05
N ARG A 178 4.04 12.92 0.97
CA ARG A 178 4.25 13.87 2.07
C ARG A 178 2.96 14.58 2.48
N ARG A 179 2.01 14.74 1.56
CA ARG A 179 0.69 15.33 1.84
C ARG A 179 -0.10 14.57 2.90
N LEU A 180 0.15 13.29 3.06
CA LEU A 180 -0.52 12.44 4.05
C LEU A 180 -0.12 12.79 5.49
N PHE A 181 1.05 13.38 5.69
CA PHE A 181 1.67 13.58 6.99
C PHE A 181 1.77 15.05 7.42
N VAL A 182 1.01 15.88 6.76
CA VAL A 182 0.94 17.33 7.09
C VAL A 182 -0.26 17.63 7.98
#